data_09b62944361221e97a7bdaf83e45cac9
#
_entry.id   09b62944361221e97a7bdaf83e45cac9
#
_cell.length_a   1.000
_cell.length_b   1.000
_cell.length_c   1.000
_cell.angle_alpha   90.00
_cell.angle_beta   90.00
_cell.angle_gamma   90.00
#
_symmetry.space_group_name_H-M   'P 1'
#
loop_
_entity.id
_entity.type
_entity.pdbx_description
1 polymer ?
#
loop_
_entity_poly.entity_id
_entity_poly.type
_entity_poly.pdbx_seq_one_letter_code
_entity_poly.pdbx_strand_id
1 'polypeptide(L)'
;MSRAQLIDMAKQDLAHGRAGTQSQADDILRIPAISYTDEDRWQLEMDRIFKRVPLMAATTAELRDAGSYKAMDAAGVQILITRTQSGQVRAFVNMCSHRGAKLMAEGCGHANKFTCPYHAWTFSTEGDLVAIYSNDQF
;
A
#
# COMPACT_ATOMS: atom_id res chain seq x y z
N MET A 1 7.05 -16.12 -16.77
CA MET A 1 7.36 -17.52 -16.37
C MET A 1 6.37 -18.44 -17.05
N SER A 2 6.82 -19.47 -17.78
CA SER A 2 5.94 -20.40 -18.49
C SER A 2 5.41 -21.49 -17.55
N ARG A 3 4.31 -22.17 -17.96
CA ARG A 3 3.77 -23.31 -17.20
C ARG A 3 4.79 -24.44 -17.04
N ALA A 4 5.63 -24.66 -18.04
CA ALA A 4 6.67 -25.68 -17.97
C ALA A 4 7.70 -25.35 -16.87
N GLN A 5 8.16 -24.09 -16.81
CA GLN A 5 9.08 -23.62 -15.75
C GLN A 5 8.49 -23.77 -14.34
N LEU A 6 7.20 -23.48 -14.17
CA LEU A 6 6.51 -23.69 -12.88
C LEU A 6 6.47 -25.16 -12.47
N ILE A 7 6.20 -26.06 -13.42
CA ILE A 7 6.17 -27.51 -13.17
C ILE A 7 7.57 -28.02 -12.78
N ASP A 8 8.61 -27.55 -13.45
CA ASP A 8 9.97 -27.95 -13.16
C ASP A 8 10.43 -27.45 -11.79
N MET A 9 10.11 -26.21 -11.41
CA MET A 9 10.37 -25.69 -10.07
C MET A 9 9.65 -26.52 -9.00
N ALA A 10 8.36 -26.83 -9.17
CA ALA A 10 7.60 -27.63 -8.24
C ALA A 10 8.15 -29.05 -8.10
N LYS A 11 8.64 -29.67 -9.17
CA LYS A 11 9.31 -30.98 -9.12
C LYS A 11 10.63 -30.92 -8.33
N GLN A 12 11.42 -29.87 -8.53
CA GLN A 12 12.67 -29.65 -7.79
C GLN A 12 12.39 -29.47 -6.30
N ASP A 13 11.42 -28.65 -5.92
CA ASP A 13 11.04 -28.44 -4.51
C ASP A 13 10.55 -29.73 -3.85
N LEU A 14 9.75 -30.52 -4.56
CA LEU A 14 9.31 -31.84 -4.07
C LEU A 14 10.49 -32.82 -3.89
N ALA A 15 11.46 -32.80 -4.79
CA ALA A 15 12.67 -33.64 -4.69
C ALA A 15 13.51 -33.23 -3.46
N HIS A 16 13.73 -31.92 -3.27
CA HIS A 16 14.41 -31.40 -2.09
C HIS A 16 13.68 -31.75 -0.78
N GLY A 17 12.36 -31.59 -0.74
CA GLY A 17 11.55 -31.93 0.42
C GLY A 17 11.64 -33.43 0.79
N ARG A 18 11.66 -34.33 -0.20
CA ARG A 18 11.84 -35.78 0.02
C ARG A 18 13.23 -36.15 0.45
N ALA A 19 14.25 -35.43 -0.04
CA ALA A 19 15.66 -35.69 0.30
C ALA A 19 16.11 -35.02 1.62
N GLY A 20 15.27 -34.15 2.21
CA GLY A 20 15.65 -33.29 3.35
C GLY A 20 16.75 -32.29 3.01
N THR A 21 16.82 -31.84 1.74
CA THR A 21 17.81 -30.88 1.23
C THR A 21 17.12 -29.59 0.82
N GLN A 22 17.90 -28.55 0.55
CA GLN A 22 17.42 -27.26 0.03
C GLN A 22 18.18 -26.90 -1.23
N SER A 23 17.53 -26.18 -2.14
CA SER A 23 18.21 -25.56 -3.27
C SER A 23 19.14 -24.46 -2.74
N GLN A 24 20.41 -24.58 -3.05
CA GLN A 24 21.43 -23.60 -2.64
C GLN A 24 22.23 -23.19 -3.87
N ALA A 25 22.71 -21.95 -3.89
CA ALA A 25 23.69 -21.51 -4.85
C ALA A 25 25.06 -22.17 -4.59
N ASP A 26 25.88 -22.29 -5.63
CA ASP A 26 27.19 -22.92 -5.55
C ASP A 26 28.18 -22.13 -4.70
N ASP A 27 27.92 -20.83 -4.48
CA ASP A 27 28.80 -19.96 -3.69
C ASP A 27 27.98 -18.86 -2.94
N ILE A 28 28.61 -18.21 -1.99
CA ILE A 28 28.04 -17.14 -1.18
C ILE A 28 28.05 -15.85 -1.99
N LEU A 29 26.84 -15.30 -2.23
CA LEU A 29 26.69 -13.95 -2.79
C LEU A 29 27.13 -12.90 -1.75
N ARG A 30 28.14 -12.11 -2.07
CA ARG A 30 28.62 -10.98 -1.26
C ARG A 30 28.11 -9.68 -1.86
N ILE A 31 27.27 -8.98 -1.13
CA ILE A 31 26.76 -7.66 -1.54
C ILE A 31 27.47 -6.62 -0.69
N PRO A 32 28.15 -5.63 -1.30
CA PRO A 32 28.76 -4.53 -0.54
C PRO A 32 27.73 -3.78 0.31
N ALA A 33 28.06 -3.46 1.56
CA ALA A 33 27.16 -2.77 2.48
C ALA A 33 26.68 -1.40 1.94
N ILE A 34 27.54 -0.71 1.15
CA ILE A 34 27.17 0.55 0.50
C ILE A 34 25.91 0.43 -0.37
N SER A 35 25.62 -0.74 -0.92
CA SER A 35 24.40 -0.97 -1.72
C SER A 35 23.10 -0.75 -0.92
N TYR A 36 23.17 -0.70 0.40
CA TYR A 36 22.02 -0.48 1.31
C TYR A 36 22.02 0.92 1.95
N THR A 37 23.12 1.69 1.80
CA THR A 37 23.29 2.98 2.47
C THR A 37 23.61 4.13 1.51
N ASP A 38 23.67 3.85 0.22
CA ASP A 38 23.92 4.84 -0.83
C ASP A 38 22.66 5.67 -1.10
N GLU A 39 22.73 6.97 -0.80
CA GLU A 39 21.59 7.89 -0.95
C GLU A 39 21.23 8.11 -2.43
N ASP A 40 22.18 8.21 -3.33
CA ASP A 40 21.92 8.40 -4.77
C ASP A 40 21.20 7.18 -5.33
N ARG A 41 21.61 5.99 -4.92
CA ARG A 41 20.92 4.74 -5.26
C ARG A 41 19.50 4.72 -4.71
N TRP A 42 19.32 5.10 -3.46
CA TRP A 42 17.99 5.17 -2.83
C TRP A 42 17.06 6.11 -3.60
N GLN A 43 17.50 7.31 -3.96
CA GLN A 43 16.71 8.25 -4.76
C GLN A 43 16.35 7.66 -6.14
N LEU A 44 17.31 6.98 -6.77
CA LEU A 44 17.07 6.31 -8.05
C LEU A 44 16.04 5.17 -7.92
N GLU A 45 16.10 4.37 -6.86
CA GLU A 45 15.13 3.31 -6.56
C GLU A 45 13.74 3.89 -6.31
N MET A 46 13.63 4.97 -5.52
CA MET A 46 12.37 5.69 -5.31
C MET A 46 11.75 6.15 -6.64
N ASP A 47 12.53 6.78 -7.51
CA ASP A 47 12.04 7.36 -8.75
C ASP A 47 11.77 6.32 -9.85
N ARG A 48 12.51 5.22 -9.88
CA ARG A 48 12.46 4.23 -10.96
C ARG A 48 11.69 2.97 -10.60
N ILE A 49 11.57 2.66 -9.30
CA ILE A 49 10.92 1.45 -8.80
C ILE A 49 9.70 1.82 -7.97
N PHE A 50 9.89 2.34 -6.76
CA PHE A 50 8.80 2.47 -5.79
C PHE A 50 7.66 3.39 -6.23
N LYS A 51 7.93 4.42 -7.03
CA LYS A 51 6.90 5.29 -7.63
C LYS A 51 6.39 4.84 -9.00
N ARG A 52 6.84 3.70 -9.51
CA ARG A 52 6.54 3.25 -10.88
C ARG A 52 5.90 1.88 -10.97
N VAL A 53 6.14 1.02 -10.00
CA VAL A 53 5.60 -0.34 -9.98
C VAL A 53 4.47 -0.44 -8.97
N PRO A 54 3.52 -1.38 -9.13
CA PRO A 54 2.50 -1.64 -8.12
C PRO A 54 3.15 -2.04 -6.80
N LEU A 55 2.75 -1.38 -5.71
CA LEU A 55 3.16 -1.70 -4.35
C LEU A 55 2.04 -2.42 -3.63
N MET A 56 2.40 -3.42 -2.80
CA MET A 56 1.45 -4.06 -1.90
C MET A 56 1.20 -3.13 -0.71
N ALA A 57 0.14 -2.32 -0.78
CA ALA A 57 -0.18 -1.32 0.24
C ALA A 57 -1.08 -1.84 1.36
N ALA A 58 -1.93 -2.84 1.08
CA ALA A 58 -2.82 -3.43 2.07
C ALA A 58 -3.17 -4.88 1.72
N THR A 59 -3.56 -5.65 2.74
CA THR A 59 -4.11 -7.00 2.60
C THR A 59 -5.63 -6.99 2.80
N THR A 60 -6.30 -8.03 2.33
CA THR A 60 -7.75 -8.20 2.57
C THR A 60 -8.09 -8.37 4.05
N ALA A 61 -7.13 -8.83 4.87
CA ALA A 61 -7.30 -8.97 6.31
C ALA A 61 -7.35 -7.62 7.03
N GLU A 62 -6.62 -6.61 6.52
CA GLU A 62 -6.63 -5.24 7.06
C GLU A 62 -7.88 -4.47 6.63
N LEU A 63 -8.47 -4.82 5.49
CA LEU A 63 -9.65 -4.16 4.91
C LEU A 63 -10.81 -5.17 4.82
N ARG A 64 -11.14 -5.83 5.92
CA ARG A 64 -12.10 -6.96 5.96
C ARG A 64 -13.52 -6.53 5.61
N ASP A 65 -14.02 -5.52 6.29
CA ASP A 65 -15.42 -5.14 6.27
C ASP A 65 -15.64 -3.78 5.59
N ALA A 66 -16.84 -3.53 5.09
CA ALA A 66 -17.24 -2.21 4.60
C ALA A 66 -16.99 -1.16 5.67
N GLY A 67 -16.34 -0.05 5.31
CA GLY A 67 -15.88 0.98 6.25
C GLY A 67 -14.49 0.74 6.84
N SER A 68 -13.87 -0.43 6.66
CA SER A 68 -12.45 -0.60 7.03
C SER A 68 -11.59 0.37 6.24
N TYR A 69 -10.58 0.95 6.90
CA TYR A 69 -9.60 1.80 6.25
C TYR A 69 -8.18 1.54 6.75
N LYS A 70 -7.21 1.91 5.92
CA LYS A 70 -5.79 1.99 6.26
C LYS A 70 -5.21 3.30 5.74
N ALA A 71 -4.59 4.08 6.63
CA ALA A 71 -3.83 5.27 6.29
C ALA A 71 -2.33 5.00 6.49
N MET A 72 -1.51 5.29 5.48
CA MET A 72 -0.07 5.01 5.51
C MET A 72 0.70 5.93 4.57
N ASP A 73 2.01 5.97 4.75
CA ASP A 73 2.92 6.48 3.73
C ASP A 73 3.26 5.38 2.71
N ALA A 74 3.16 5.70 1.45
CA ALA A 74 3.57 4.83 0.35
C ALA A 74 4.54 5.59 -0.56
N ALA A 75 5.81 5.31 -0.42
CA ALA A 75 6.89 5.95 -1.20
C ALA A 75 6.88 7.51 -1.13
N GLY A 76 6.64 8.05 0.08
CA GLY A 76 6.57 9.49 0.35
C GLY A 76 5.22 10.13 0.04
N VAL A 77 4.21 9.34 -0.31
CA VAL A 77 2.83 9.82 -0.53
C VAL A 77 1.93 9.30 0.58
N GLN A 78 1.30 10.21 1.31
CA GLN A 78 0.29 9.84 2.30
C GLN A 78 -0.96 9.35 1.61
N ILE A 79 -1.32 8.08 1.79
CA ILE A 79 -2.50 7.46 1.18
C ILE A 79 -3.51 7.00 2.22
N LEU A 80 -4.78 7.06 1.84
CA LEU A 80 -5.92 6.52 2.58
C LEU A 80 -6.58 5.45 1.71
N ILE A 81 -6.56 4.21 2.16
CA ILE A 81 -7.18 3.08 1.49
C ILE A 81 -8.46 2.74 2.25
N THR A 82 -9.56 2.58 1.55
CA THR A 82 -10.88 2.32 2.14
C THR A 82 -11.53 1.09 1.50
N ARG A 83 -12.33 0.37 2.29
CA ARG A 83 -13.34 -0.53 1.73
C ARG A 83 -14.68 0.19 1.76
N THR A 84 -15.24 0.41 0.57
CA THR A 84 -16.52 1.11 0.39
C THR A 84 -17.69 0.29 0.92
N GLN A 85 -18.87 0.93 1.03
CA GLN A 85 -20.09 0.24 1.42
C GLN A 85 -20.51 -0.84 0.40
N SER A 86 -20.13 -0.68 -0.87
CA SER A 86 -20.34 -1.70 -1.91
C SER A 86 -19.31 -2.84 -1.88
N GLY A 87 -18.34 -2.81 -0.94
CA GLY A 87 -17.29 -3.81 -0.80
C GLY A 87 -16.08 -3.61 -1.73
N GLN A 88 -16.06 -2.55 -2.53
CA GLN A 88 -14.90 -2.22 -3.37
C GLN A 88 -13.78 -1.61 -2.53
N VAL A 89 -12.53 -1.79 -2.97
CA VAL A 89 -11.38 -1.10 -2.39
C VAL A 89 -11.05 0.13 -3.23
N ARG A 90 -10.87 1.27 -2.56
CA ARG A 90 -10.47 2.55 -3.14
C ARG A 90 -9.21 3.04 -2.43
N ALA A 91 -8.40 3.84 -3.13
CA ALA A 91 -7.25 4.50 -2.55
C ALA A 91 -7.22 5.97 -2.99
N PHE A 92 -6.91 6.84 -2.05
CA PHE A 92 -6.88 8.30 -2.22
C PHE A 92 -5.61 8.87 -1.63
N VAL A 93 -5.21 10.04 -2.08
CA VAL A 93 -4.26 10.85 -1.30
C VAL A 93 -4.95 11.22 0.02
N ASN A 94 -4.29 10.96 1.15
CA ASN A 94 -4.83 11.23 2.50
C ASN A 94 -4.79 12.72 2.83
N MET A 95 -5.55 13.50 2.06
CA MET A 95 -5.51 14.96 2.07
C MET A 95 -6.89 15.55 1.76
N CYS A 96 -7.29 16.55 2.54
CA CYS A 96 -8.50 17.29 2.28
C CYS A 96 -8.32 18.21 1.06
N SER A 97 -9.24 18.13 0.09
CA SER A 97 -9.20 18.94 -1.13
C SER A 97 -9.41 20.44 -0.90
N HIS A 98 -9.84 20.86 0.32
CA HIS A 98 -9.98 22.27 0.66
C HIS A 98 -8.63 23.00 0.80
N ARG A 99 -7.78 22.57 1.76
CA ARG A 99 -6.49 23.20 2.08
C ARG A 99 -5.39 22.19 2.44
N GLY A 100 -5.48 20.96 1.95
CA GLY A 100 -4.41 19.98 2.07
C GLY A 100 -4.21 19.36 3.46
N ALA A 101 -5.12 19.57 4.43
CA ALA A 101 -4.99 18.97 5.74
C ALA A 101 -5.12 17.44 5.66
N LYS A 102 -4.28 16.71 6.40
CA LYS A 102 -4.34 15.24 6.51
C LYS A 102 -5.69 14.83 7.12
N LEU A 103 -6.40 13.91 6.46
CA LEU A 103 -7.73 13.47 6.91
C LEU A 103 -7.65 12.45 8.05
N MET A 104 -6.75 11.48 7.95
CA MET A 104 -6.62 10.41 8.93
C MET A 104 -5.16 10.25 9.37
N ALA A 105 -4.95 10.02 10.67
CA ALA A 105 -3.66 9.58 11.18
C ALA A 105 -3.29 8.20 10.61
N GLU A 106 -2.00 7.87 10.57
CA GLU A 106 -1.54 6.56 10.13
C GLU A 106 -2.07 5.44 11.01
N GLY A 107 -2.40 4.32 10.39
CA GLY A 107 -2.95 3.14 11.03
C GLY A 107 -4.16 2.58 10.31
N CYS A 108 -4.75 1.56 10.91
CA CYS A 108 -5.97 0.91 10.44
C CYS A 108 -7.15 1.26 11.36
N GLY A 109 -8.36 1.25 10.80
CA GLY A 109 -9.55 1.51 11.57
C GLY A 109 -10.83 1.24 10.78
N HIS A 110 -11.95 1.71 11.33
CA HIS A 110 -13.26 1.60 10.70
C HIS A 110 -13.97 2.96 10.76
N ALA A 111 -14.42 3.46 9.62
CA ALA A 111 -15.18 4.69 9.48
C ALA A 111 -16.05 4.67 8.22
N ASN A 112 -17.25 5.21 8.32
CA ASN A 112 -18.16 5.36 7.18
C ASN A 112 -17.96 6.71 6.46
N LYS A 113 -17.29 7.66 7.12
CA LYS A 113 -17.01 9.00 6.61
C LYS A 113 -15.69 9.50 7.20
N PHE A 114 -15.01 10.37 6.51
CA PHE A 114 -13.73 10.99 6.90
C PHE A 114 -13.93 12.50 7.00
N THR A 115 -13.98 13.02 8.22
CA THR A 115 -14.18 14.46 8.46
C THR A 115 -12.83 15.14 8.67
N CYS A 116 -12.57 16.17 7.88
CA CYS A 116 -11.37 16.97 7.98
C CYS A 116 -11.30 17.68 9.35
N PRO A 117 -10.19 17.53 10.11
CA PRO A 117 -10.06 18.13 11.42
C PRO A 117 -9.93 19.67 11.39
N TYR A 118 -9.71 20.25 10.20
CA TYR A 118 -9.49 21.69 10.06
C TYR A 118 -10.80 22.46 9.87
N HIS A 119 -11.62 22.15 8.87
CA HIS A 119 -12.87 22.86 8.58
C HIS A 119 -14.06 21.93 8.36
N ALA A 120 -13.99 20.73 8.88
CA ALA A 120 -15.07 19.74 8.88
C ALA A 120 -15.64 19.35 7.50
N TRP A 121 -14.88 19.55 6.40
CA TRP A 121 -15.25 18.93 5.15
C TRP A 121 -15.25 17.42 5.31
N THR A 122 -16.33 16.78 4.91
CA THR A 122 -16.56 15.36 5.17
C THR A 122 -16.66 14.59 3.85
N PHE A 123 -15.90 13.51 3.76
CA PHE A 123 -15.80 12.65 2.57
C PHE A 123 -16.38 11.27 2.85
N SER A 124 -16.97 10.64 1.83
CA SER A 124 -17.43 9.25 1.88
C SER A 124 -16.26 8.26 1.77
N THR A 125 -16.54 6.98 1.94
CA THR A 125 -15.59 5.90 1.65
C THR A 125 -15.26 5.76 0.16
N GLU A 126 -16.09 6.32 -0.71
CA GLU A 126 -15.89 6.41 -2.16
C GLU A 126 -15.00 7.60 -2.58
N GLY A 127 -14.74 8.54 -1.65
CA GLY A 127 -13.95 9.75 -1.86
C GLY A 127 -14.77 10.99 -2.22
N ASP A 128 -16.09 10.89 -2.24
CA ASP A 128 -16.98 12.02 -2.55
C ASP A 128 -17.08 12.98 -1.37
N LEU A 129 -17.11 14.28 -1.64
CA LEU A 129 -17.41 15.30 -0.65
C LEU A 129 -18.92 15.25 -0.35
N VAL A 130 -19.29 14.85 0.86
CA VAL A 130 -20.70 14.62 1.27
C VAL A 130 -21.25 15.66 2.24
N ALA A 131 -20.39 16.44 2.88
CA ALA A 131 -20.82 17.54 3.73
C ALA A 131 -19.75 18.63 3.86
N ILE A 132 -20.20 19.87 3.97
CA ILE A 132 -19.40 21.06 4.26
C ILE A 132 -20.06 21.75 5.45
N TYR A 133 -19.27 22.07 6.47
CA TYR A 133 -19.75 22.89 7.60
C TYR A 133 -19.86 24.35 7.10
N SER A 134 -21.01 25.00 7.29
CA SER A 134 -21.33 26.35 6.77
C SER A 134 -21.25 26.44 5.23
N ASN A 135 -22.20 25.85 4.54
CA ASN A 135 -22.30 25.83 3.08
C ASN A 135 -22.46 27.26 2.47
N ASP A 136 -22.78 28.26 3.29
CA ASP A 136 -23.02 29.65 2.87
C ASP A 136 -21.72 30.44 2.64
N GLN A 137 -20.56 29.86 2.88
CA GLN A 137 -19.24 30.52 2.80
C GLN A 137 -18.33 29.98 1.69
N PHE A 138 -18.81 29.00 0.88
CA PHE A 138 -18.03 28.38 -0.18
C PHE A 138 -18.81 28.27 -1.48
#